data_ff13d87641d6e83d5052195fc17717b7
#
_entry.id   ff13d87641d6e83d5052195fc17717b7
#
_cell.length_a   1.000
_cell.length_b   1.000
_cell.length_c   1.000
_cell.angle_alpha   90.00
_cell.angle_beta   90.00
_cell.angle_gamma   90.00
#
_symmetry.space_group_name_H-M   'P 1'
#
loop_
_entity.id
_entity.type
_entity.pdbx_description
1 polymer ?
#
loop_
_entity_poly.entity_id
_entity_poly.type
_entity_poly.pdbx_seq_one_letter_code
_entity_poly.pdbx_strand_id
1 'polypeptide(L)'
;MNYQDLNQLDVQNKSVFLRIDGNVPIAKKKVLDGSRIMAHCATINHLMGKGAKTIIGTHIGRPELPEANPKNNINSNRLDTDAQIIFKYLQKIYGDKISFADSCVGEDVEQTIRNLHNGHLLLLQNLRYEKGEQSIEESEKRDFAMTLATYFDIYVNDALSVCQNNDASIAYLPRFTKKTAIGLLLKKELHLMEKLLNPVPPAAAFLGGFKVQDKIGALQKLLKKGFDVFIGGAMRNPFLRFHKYPIGNSVLPSHYDDLIHQMIEDFRDKIHIPFDVRVGRFEGKGKKK
;
A
#
# COMPACT_ATOMS: atom_id res chain seq x y z
N MET A 1 -19.09 -1.20 6.21
CA MET A 1 -17.97 -0.84 7.13
C MET A 1 -18.28 0.49 7.78
N ASN A 2 -17.97 0.66 9.06
CA ASN A 2 -18.23 1.91 9.77
C ASN A 2 -16.96 2.77 9.77
N TYR A 3 -16.95 3.87 9.00
CA TYR A 3 -15.82 4.81 8.91
C TYR A 3 -16.36 6.24 8.74
N GLN A 4 -15.59 7.22 9.21
CA GLN A 4 -15.90 8.63 8.99
C GLN A 4 -15.46 9.04 7.58
N ASP A 5 -16.42 9.58 6.81
CA ASP A 5 -16.14 10.10 5.46
C ASP A 5 -15.51 11.49 5.54
N LEU A 6 -14.42 11.70 4.81
CA LEU A 6 -13.77 13.01 4.70
C LEU A 6 -14.71 14.12 4.23
N ASN A 7 -15.67 13.81 3.36
CA ASN A 7 -16.64 14.79 2.87
C ASN A 7 -17.56 15.35 3.96
N GLN A 8 -17.68 14.65 5.10
CA GLN A 8 -18.52 15.06 6.24
C GLN A 8 -17.75 15.83 7.30
N LEU A 9 -16.44 16.00 7.13
CA LEU A 9 -15.61 16.75 8.06
C LEU A 9 -15.44 18.20 7.61
N ASP A 10 -15.54 19.10 8.60
CA ASP A 10 -15.09 20.46 8.43
C ASP A 10 -13.56 20.50 8.60
N VAL A 11 -12.88 20.73 7.48
CA VAL A 11 -11.41 20.80 7.39
C VAL A 11 -10.92 22.24 7.12
N GLN A 12 -11.82 23.21 7.00
CA GLN A 12 -11.48 24.59 6.71
C GLN A 12 -10.63 25.17 7.83
N ASN A 13 -9.48 25.77 7.48
CA ASN A 13 -8.50 26.33 8.40
C ASN A 13 -7.95 25.32 9.44
N LYS A 14 -8.11 24.02 9.21
CA LYS A 14 -7.58 22.96 10.07
C LYS A 14 -6.28 22.41 9.53
N SER A 15 -5.41 21.98 10.44
CA SER A 15 -4.27 21.16 10.10
C SER A 15 -4.68 19.70 9.96
N VAL A 16 -4.39 19.12 8.80
CA VAL A 16 -4.81 17.77 8.44
C VAL A 16 -3.58 16.93 8.09
N PHE A 17 -3.32 15.88 8.84
CA PHE A 17 -2.34 14.88 8.45
C PHE A 17 -2.97 13.91 7.45
N LEU A 18 -2.40 13.85 6.26
CA LEU A 18 -2.83 12.96 5.18
C LEU A 18 -1.80 11.84 4.96
N ARG A 19 -2.15 10.60 5.30
CA ARG A 19 -1.32 9.42 5.04
C ARG A 19 -1.55 8.91 3.64
N ILE A 20 -0.55 9.03 2.77
CA ILE A 20 -0.59 8.51 1.39
C ILE A 20 0.38 7.35 1.19
N ASP A 21 0.22 6.60 0.10
CA ASP A 21 1.20 5.62 -0.37
C ASP A 21 2.08 6.23 -1.48
N GLY A 22 3.24 6.73 -1.09
CA GLY A 22 4.27 7.24 -2.00
C GLY A 22 5.33 6.20 -2.37
N ASN A 23 5.15 4.93 -1.99
CA ASN A 23 6.10 3.86 -2.28
C ASN A 23 6.00 3.41 -3.74
N VAL A 24 6.62 4.15 -4.62
CA VAL A 24 6.65 3.97 -6.08
C VAL A 24 8.02 3.49 -6.57
N PRO A 25 8.11 2.91 -7.77
CA PRO A 25 9.39 2.57 -8.37
C PRO A 25 10.25 3.83 -8.60
N ILE A 26 11.46 3.83 -8.02
CA ILE A 26 12.44 4.90 -8.12
C ILE A 26 13.73 4.34 -8.72
N ALA A 27 14.33 5.08 -9.64
CA ALA A 27 15.67 4.82 -10.10
C ALA A 27 16.39 6.14 -10.41
N LYS A 28 17.68 6.20 -10.06
CA LYS A 28 18.52 7.39 -10.27
C LYS A 28 17.86 8.67 -9.73
N LYS A 29 17.28 8.60 -8.52
CA LYS A 29 16.55 9.70 -7.84
C LYS A 29 15.36 10.26 -8.65
N LYS A 30 14.73 9.42 -9.47
CA LYS A 30 13.53 9.81 -10.24
C LYS A 30 12.43 8.79 -10.06
N VAL A 31 11.21 9.27 -9.94
CA VAL A 31 10.00 8.44 -10.00
C VAL A 31 9.88 7.90 -11.43
N LEU A 32 9.83 6.57 -11.57
CA LEU A 32 9.64 5.90 -12.87
C LEU A 32 8.17 5.80 -13.24
N ASP A 33 7.33 5.52 -12.25
CA ASP A 33 5.87 5.46 -12.40
C ASP A 33 5.23 6.16 -11.21
N GLY A 34 4.57 7.28 -11.47
CA GLY A 34 3.88 8.10 -10.46
C GLY A 34 2.39 7.81 -10.32
N SER A 35 1.85 6.79 -10.99
CA SER A 35 0.41 6.49 -11.00
C SER A 35 -0.19 6.35 -9.60
N ARG A 36 0.55 5.72 -8.68
CA ARG A 36 0.15 5.56 -7.28
C ARG A 36 0.06 6.90 -6.55
N ILE A 37 1.02 7.78 -6.74
CA ILE A 37 0.99 9.14 -6.16
C ILE A 37 -0.17 9.93 -6.74
N MET A 38 -0.37 9.84 -8.06
CA MET A 38 -1.45 10.54 -8.77
C MET A 38 -2.84 10.11 -8.27
N ALA A 39 -3.01 8.86 -7.87
CA ALA A 39 -4.28 8.38 -7.32
C ALA A 39 -4.72 9.14 -6.06
N HIS A 40 -3.76 9.66 -5.26
CA HIS A 40 -4.04 10.47 -4.07
C HIS A 40 -4.39 11.92 -4.37
N CYS A 41 -4.17 12.40 -5.61
CA CYS A 41 -4.41 13.81 -5.95
C CYS A 41 -5.88 14.23 -5.74
N ALA A 42 -6.83 13.32 -5.88
CA ALA A 42 -8.24 13.63 -5.61
C ALA A 42 -8.45 14.06 -4.15
N THR A 43 -7.86 13.34 -3.19
CA THR A 43 -7.93 13.66 -1.76
C THR A 43 -7.14 14.93 -1.45
N ILE A 44 -5.95 15.09 -2.01
CA ILE A 44 -5.12 16.29 -1.84
C ILE A 44 -5.87 17.54 -2.34
N ASN A 45 -6.41 17.48 -3.55
CA ASN A 45 -7.14 18.60 -4.14
C ASN A 45 -8.41 18.95 -3.37
N HIS A 46 -9.11 17.95 -2.82
CA HIS A 46 -10.27 18.17 -1.95
C HIS A 46 -9.88 18.95 -0.69
N LEU A 47 -8.82 18.53 0.00
CA LEU A 47 -8.32 19.21 1.20
C LEU A 47 -7.85 20.63 0.91
N MET A 48 -7.07 20.82 -0.17
CA MET A 48 -6.63 22.14 -0.63
C MET A 48 -7.80 23.05 -0.95
N GLY A 49 -8.76 22.55 -1.74
CA GLY A 49 -9.94 23.33 -2.16
C GLY A 49 -10.86 23.72 -1.00
N LYS A 50 -10.81 22.95 0.11
CA LYS A 50 -11.52 23.27 1.36
C LYS A 50 -10.70 24.16 2.30
N GLY A 51 -9.51 24.60 1.91
CA GLY A 51 -8.66 25.48 2.70
C GLY A 51 -8.00 24.79 3.91
N ALA A 52 -7.79 23.47 3.86
CA ALA A 52 -7.03 22.76 4.87
C ALA A 52 -5.53 23.06 4.75
N LYS A 53 -4.82 23.08 5.87
CA LYS A 53 -3.35 23.01 5.92
C LYS A 53 -2.98 21.53 5.90
N THR A 54 -2.47 21.02 4.77
CA THR A 54 -2.32 19.57 4.61
C THR A 54 -0.89 19.12 4.82
N ILE A 55 -0.65 18.31 5.84
CA ILE A 55 0.63 17.67 6.16
C ILE A 55 0.60 16.27 5.58
N ILE A 56 1.43 15.99 4.58
CA ILE A 56 1.49 14.71 3.89
C ILE A 56 2.57 13.84 4.51
N GLY A 57 2.17 12.67 5.03
CA GLY A 57 3.06 11.63 5.50
C GLY A 57 3.06 10.42 4.57
N THR A 58 4.24 9.92 4.24
CA THR A 58 4.40 8.72 3.40
C THR A 58 5.63 7.92 3.80
N HIS A 59 5.73 6.69 3.29
CA HIS A 59 6.98 5.93 3.32
C HIS A 59 7.46 5.61 1.90
N ILE A 60 8.75 5.38 1.77
CA ILE A 60 9.40 4.99 0.52
C ILE A 60 10.42 3.91 0.84
N GLY A 61 10.31 2.76 0.17
CA GLY A 61 11.23 1.65 0.32
C GLY A 61 11.32 1.09 1.74
N ARG A 62 12.47 0.48 2.03
CA ARG A 62 12.83 -0.04 3.34
C ARG A 62 14.21 0.49 3.70
N PRO A 63 14.30 1.71 4.24
CA PRO A 63 15.59 2.27 4.66
C PRO A 63 16.17 1.44 5.81
N GLU A 64 17.47 1.19 5.76
CA GLU A 64 18.21 0.68 6.91
C GLU A 64 18.49 1.83 7.86
N LEU A 65 17.99 1.72 9.09
CA LEU A 65 18.29 2.71 10.12
C LEU A 65 19.75 2.55 10.57
N PRO A 66 20.45 3.65 10.94
CA PRO A 66 21.86 3.63 11.31
C PRO A 66 22.20 2.66 12.45
N GLU A 67 21.25 2.44 13.36
CA GLU A 67 21.41 1.53 14.51
C GLU A 67 21.44 0.05 14.10
N ALA A 68 20.83 -0.32 12.97
CA ALA A 68 20.77 -1.71 12.52
C ALA A 68 22.06 -2.18 11.83
N ASN A 69 22.85 -1.28 11.27
CA ASN A 69 24.12 -1.63 10.63
C ASN A 69 25.12 -0.46 10.58
N PRO A 70 25.91 -0.25 11.66
CA PRO A 70 26.86 0.87 11.76
C PRO A 70 28.01 0.80 10.74
N LYS A 71 28.18 -0.33 10.03
CA LYS A 71 29.22 -0.52 9.01
C LYS A 71 28.77 -0.19 7.59
N ASN A 72 27.47 -0.10 7.35
CA ASN A 72 26.98 0.29 6.03
C ASN A 72 26.95 1.83 5.93
N ASN A 73 27.76 2.31 5.02
CA ASN A 73 27.78 3.74 4.66
C ASN A 73 26.36 4.20 4.32
N ILE A 74 25.78 5.00 5.20
CA ILE A 74 24.39 5.50 5.21
C ILE A 74 23.95 6.09 3.84
N ASN A 75 24.91 6.37 2.96
CA ASN A 75 24.69 7.11 1.74
C ASN A 75 24.09 6.33 0.56
N SER A 76 24.25 5.01 0.47
CA SER A 76 23.79 4.29 -0.74
C SER A 76 22.30 3.97 -0.74
N ASN A 77 21.70 3.66 0.42
CA ASN A 77 20.27 3.32 0.51
C ASN A 77 19.36 4.55 0.73
N ARG A 78 19.89 5.64 1.27
CA ARG A 78 19.13 6.90 1.38
C ARG A 78 18.83 7.53 0.02
N LEU A 79 19.62 7.26 -1.01
CA LEU A 79 19.48 7.93 -2.32
C LEU A 79 18.14 7.67 -3.00
N ASP A 80 17.55 6.47 -2.82
CA ASP A 80 16.28 6.10 -3.46
C ASP A 80 15.10 5.98 -2.45
N THR A 81 15.34 6.27 -1.17
CA THR A 81 14.31 6.27 -0.11
C THR A 81 14.00 7.65 0.47
N ASP A 82 14.63 8.70 -0.05
CA ASP A 82 14.41 10.09 0.37
C ASP A 82 13.09 10.63 -0.18
N ALA A 83 12.23 11.14 0.71
CA ALA A 83 10.94 11.71 0.32
C ALA A 83 11.07 12.99 -0.53
N GLN A 84 12.25 13.62 -0.57
CA GLN A 84 12.52 14.72 -1.48
C GLN A 84 12.29 14.35 -2.96
N ILE A 85 12.40 13.06 -3.31
CA ILE A 85 12.09 12.56 -4.66
C ILE A 85 10.60 12.71 -4.97
N ILE A 86 9.75 12.36 -4.00
CA ILE A 86 8.29 12.52 -4.09
C ILE A 86 7.92 14.00 -4.07
N PHE A 87 8.59 14.80 -3.23
CA PHE A 87 8.40 16.25 -3.21
C PHE A 87 8.63 16.86 -4.59
N LYS A 88 9.76 16.56 -5.25
CA LYS A 88 10.05 17.06 -6.61
C LYS A 88 9.02 16.60 -7.65
N TYR A 89 8.43 15.43 -7.46
CA TYR A 89 7.35 14.95 -8.32
C TYR A 89 6.06 15.75 -8.08
N LEU A 90 5.65 15.90 -6.82
CA LEU A 90 4.45 16.67 -6.45
C LEU A 90 4.59 18.17 -6.72
N GLN A 91 5.79 18.71 -6.60
CA GLN A 91 6.08 20.13 -6.89
C GLN A 91 5.78 20.49 -8.35
N LYS A 92 5.96 19.58 -9.30
CA LYS A 92 5.56 19.79 -10.71
C LYS A 92 4.06 19.95 -10.88
N ILE A 93 3.25 19.41 -9.93
CA ILE A 93 1.79 19.46 -9.99
C ILE A 93 1.26 20.66 -9.20
N TYR A 94 1.83 20.92 -8.03
CA TYR A 94 1.30 21.88 -7.06
C TYR A 94 2.11 23.19 -7.00
N GLY A 95 3.26 23.27 -7.69
CA GLY A 95 4.09 24.48 -7.75
C GLY A 95 4.53 24.94 -6.36
N ASP A 96 4.33 26.22 -6.09
CA ASP A 96 4.72 26.87 -4.83
C ASP A 96 3.76 26.57 -3.66
N LYS A 97 2.68 25.86 -3.92
CA LYS A 97 1.72 25.46 -2.87
C LYS A 97 2.18 24.27 -2.05
N ILE A 98 3.29 23.63 -2.41
CA ILE A 98 3.86 22.52 -1.64
C ILE A 98 5.26 22.89 -1.15
N SER A 99 5.51 22.62 0.13
CA SER A 99 6.82 22.70 0.77
C SER A 99 7.27 21.32 1.26
N PHE A 100 8.53 21.21 1.67
CA PHE A 100 9.14 19.98 2.15
C PHE A 100 9.81 20.20 3.51
N ALA A 101 9.68 19.21 4.40
CA ALA A 101 10.39 19.15 5.66
C ALA A 101 11.38 17.98 5.66
N ASP A 102 12.64 18.25 6.04
CA ASP A 102 13.72 17.26 6.05
C ASP A 102 13.61 16.23 7.21
N SER A 103 12.62 16.38 8.08
CA SER A 103 12.28 15.47 9.18
C SER A 103 10.77 15.28 9.30
N CYS A 104 10.32 14.34 10.14
CA CYS A 104 8.90 14.14 10.39
C CYS A 104 8.44 14.79 11.70
N VAL A 105 9.36 15.00 12.63
CA VAL A 105 9.12 15.61 13.93
C VAL A 105 10.27 16.57 14.29
N GLY A 106 10.02 17.42 15.25
CA GLY A 106 10.99 18.40 15.74
C GLY A 106 10.51 19.83 15.59
N GLU A 107 11.26 20.75 16.19
CA GLU A 107 10.89 22.17 16.33
C GLU A 107 10.74 22.86 14.95
N ASP A 108 11.63 22.56 14.01
CA ASP A 108 11.58 23.11 12.64
C ASP A 108 10.32 22.67 11.88
N VAL A 109 9.91 21.40 12.04
CA VAL A 109 8.68 20.87 11.44
C VAL A 109 7.48 21.55 12.03
N GLU A 110 7.42 21.67 13.36
CA GLU A 110 6.33 22.32 14.08
C GLU A 110 6.18 23.79 13.64
N GLN A 111 7.29 24.52 13.54
CA GLN A 111 7.27 25.89 13.08
C GLN A 111 6.82 26.01 11.62
N THR A 112 7.26 25.11 10.76
CA THR A 112 6.82 25.05 9.35
C THR A 112 5.32 24.81 9.24
N ILE A 113 4.77 23.90 10.06
CA ILE A 113 3.33 23.62 10.08
C ILE A 113 2.53 24.82 10.60
N ARG A 114 2.99 25.51 11.63
CA ARG A 114 2.35 26.73 12.15
C ARG A 114 2.25 27.80 11.08
N ASN A 115 3.30 27.97 10.28
CA ASN A 115 3.40 28.98 9.22
C ASN A 115 2.75 28.53 7.88
N LEU A 116 2.27 27.29 7.79
CA LEU A 116 1.66 26.79 6.57
C LEU A 116 0.36 27.56 6.27
N HIS A 117 0.20 28.02 5.05
CA HIS A 117 -1.00 28.75 4.62
C HIS A 117 -2.18 27.77 4.36
N ASN A 118 -3.39 28.27 4.49
CA ASN A 118 -4.60 27.53 4.13
C ASN A 118 -4.57 27.13 2.66
N GLY A 119 -4.92 25.87 2.37
CA GLY A 119 -4.87 25.31 1.02
C GLY A 119 -3.45 24.98 0.53
N HIS A 120 -2.45 25.05 1.40
CA HIS A 120 -1.08 24.64 1.09
C HIS A 120 -0.74 23.26 1.66
N LEU A 121 0.32 22.68 1.15
CA LEU A 121 0.81 21.35 1.43
C LEU A 121 2.20 21.38 2.07
N LEU A 122 2.45 20.51 3.02
CA LEU A 122 3.77 20.18 3.54
C LEU A 122 3.99 18.69 3.40
N LEU A 123 4.98 18.26 2.63
CA LEU A 123 5.42 16.87 2.61
C LEU A 123 6.50 16.68 3.67
N LEU A 124 6.30 15.73 4.57
CA LEU A 124 7.30 15.31 5.54
C LEU A 124 8.34 14.39 4.90
N GLN A 125 9.49 14.25 5.54
CA GLN A 125 10.48 13.23 5.20
C GLN A 125 9.87 11.82 5.31
N ASN A 126 10.55 10.82 4.76
CA ASN A 126 10.14 9.42 4.82
C ASN A 126 9.89 9.00 6.28
N LEU A 127 8.64 8.66 6.60
CA LEU A 127 8.24 8.25 7.95
C LEU A 127 9.10 7.10 8.51
N ARG A 128 9.62 6.24 7.63
CA ARG A 128 10.50 5.13 8.01
C ARG A 128 11.93 5.56 8.38
N TYR A 129 12.26 6.83 8.30
CA TYR A 129 13.49 7.36 8.89
C TYR A 129 13.36 7.61 10.39
N GLU A 130 12.12 7.69 10.88
CA GLU A 130 11.85 7.80 12.31
C GLU A 130 11.87 6.41 12.95
N LYS A 131 12.68 6.27 14.01
CA LYS A 131 12.83 5.00 14.75
C LYS A 131 11.48 4.45 15.21
N GLY A 132 10.61 5.33 15.69
CA GLY A 132 9.30 4.96 16.20
C GLY A 132 8.32 4.46 15.14
N GLU A 133 8.49 4.73 13.84
CA GLU A 133 7.51 4.33 12.81
C GLU A 133 7.37 2.81 12.72
N GLN A 134 8.50 2.08 12.71
CA GLN A 134 8.52 0.61 12.57
C GLN A 134 9.21 -0.10 13.72
N SER A 135 9.37 0.54 14.87
CA SER A 135 10.00 -0.09 16.04
C SER A 135 9.31 -1.40 16.44
N ILE A 136 10.06 -2.33 17.01
CA ILE A 136 9.53 -3.53 17.67
C ILE A 136 8.87 -3.14 19.00
N GLU A 137 9.41 -2.11 19.65
CA GLU A 137 8.93 -1.60 20.94
C GLU A 137 7.67 -0.75 20.74
N GLU A 138 6.58 -1.17 21.35
CA GLU A 138 5.30 -0.45 21.26
C GLU A 138 5.35 0.95 21.89
N SER A 139 6.17 1.13 22.94
CA SER A 139 6.38 2.45 23.56
C SER A 139 6.95 3.46 22.57
N GLU A 140 7.97 3.08 21.80
CA GLU A 140 8.57 3.97 20.80
C GLU A 140 7.59 4.35 19.68
N LYS A 141 6.74 3.40 19.24
CA LYS A 141 5.65 3.71 18.29
C LYS A 141 4.65 4.69 18.87
N ARG A 142 4.30 4.49 20.12
CA ARG A 142 3.36 5.36 20.84
C ARG A 142 3.92 6.77 20.99
N ASP A 143 5.17 6.89 21.43
CA ASP A 143 5.81 8.18 21.66
C ASP A 143 5.93 8.98 20.36
N PHE A 144 6.35 8.33 19.27
CA PHE A 144 6.39 8.95 17.95
C PHE A 144 5.00 9.39 17.47
N ALA A 145 3.99 8.51 17.60
CA ALA A 145 2.62 8.84 17.22
C ALA A 145 2.03 9.96 18.08
N MET A 146 2.30 9.98 19.38
CA MET A 146 1.87 11.06 20.27
C MET A 146 2.51 12.39 19.88
N THR A 147 3.82 12.40 19.64
CA THR A 147 4.53 13.62 19.21
C THR A 147 3.95 14.13 17.90
N LEU A 148 3.80 13.26 16.90
CA LEU A 148 3.27 13.64 15.59
C LEU A 148 1.82 14.16 15.68
N ALA A 149 0.99 13.56 16.58
CA ALA A 149 -0.39 13.97 16.78
C ALA A 149 -0.56 15.40 17.33
N THR A 150 0.48 15.98 17.93
CA THR A 150 0.43 17.36 18.43
C THR A 150 0.42 18.41 17.32
N TYR A 151 0.81 18.03 16.09
CA TYR A 151 1.01 18.95 14.98
C TYR A 151 -0.24 19.22 14.15
N PHE A 152 -1.33 18.46 14.34
CA PHE A 152 -2.52 18.57 13.51
C PHE A 152 -3.82 18.27 14.25
N ASP A 153 -4.92 18.73 13.67
CA ASP A 153 -6.29 18.59 14.23
C ASP A 153 -6.98 17.30 13.80
N ILE A 154 -6.68 16.85 12.56
CA ILE A 154 -7.42 15.78 11.87
C ILE A 154 -6.43 14.81 11.22
N TYR A 155 -6.67 13.52 11.38
CA TYR A 155 -5.96 12.45 10.68
C TYR A 155 -6.81 11.91 9.52
N VAL A 156 -6.21 11.79 8.34
CA VAL A 156 -6.85 11.18 7.17
C VAL A 156 -5.95 10.06 6.63
N ASN A 157 -6.47 8.83 6.56
CA ASN A 157 -5.79 7.74 5.87
C ASN A 157 -6.35 7.61 4.45
N ASP A 158 -5.47 7.63 3.46
CA ASP A 158 -5.81 7.46 2.04
C ASP A 158 -5.06 6.28 1.39
N ALA A 159 -4.35 5.46 2.19
CA ALA A 159 -3.44 4.43 1.74
C ALA A 159 -3.89 3.02 2.19
N LEU A 160 -4.76 2.36 1.41
CA LEU A 160 -5.24 0.99 1.68
C LEU A 160 -4.08 -0.01 1.76
N SER A 161 -3.07 0.15 0.91
CA SER A 161 -1.92 -0.77 0.80
C SER A 161 -1.13 -0.95 2.10
N VAL A 162 -1.23 -0.01 3.04
CA VAL A 162 -0.53 -0.06 4.34
C VAL A 162 -1.45 -0.22 5.54
N CYS A 163 -2.76 -0.29 5.35
CA CYS A 163 -3.74 -0.41 6.45
C CYS A 163 -3.54 -1.64 7.34
N GLN A 164 -2.88 -2.68 6.83
CA GLN A 164 -2.55 -3.91 7.57
C GLN A 164 -1.24 -3.81 8.36
N ASN A 165 -0.45 -2.74 8.17
CA ASN A 165 0.83 -2.59 8.85
C ASN A 165 0.61 -2.13 10.29
N ASN A 166 1.48 -2.61 11.18
CA ASN A 166 1.59 -2.12 12.55
C ASN A 166 2.58 -0.95 12.66
N ASP A 167 2.61 -0.07 11.64
CA ASP A 167 3.41 1.16 11.62
C ASP A 167 2.77 2.21 12.54
N ALA A 168 3.56 3.05 13.20
CA ALA A 168 3.05 4.05 14.15
C ALA A 168 2.05 5.01 13.49
N SER A 169 2.34 5.46 12.27
CA SER A 169 1.45 6.36 11.51
C SER A 169 0.11 5.72 11.11
N ILE A 170 -0.03 4.38 11.17
CA ILE A 170 -1.23 3.64 10.78
C ILE A 170 -1.99 3.13 12.01
N ALA A 171 -1.29 2.42 12.91
CA ALA A 171 -1.95 1.72 14.02
C ALA A 171 -2.10 2.58 15.28
N TYR A 172 -1.22 3.54 15.50
CA TYR A 172 -1.16 4.32 16.75
C TYR A 172 -1.64 5.76 16.56
N LEU A 173 -1.18 6.47 15.53
CA LEU A 173 -1.48 7.88 15.31
C LEU A 173 -2.98 8.23 15.32
N PRO A 174 -3.88 7.43 14.68
CA PRO A 174 -5.30 7.70 14.73
C PRO A 174 -5.90 7.67 16.14
N ARG A 175 -5.26 6.94 17.09
CA ARG A 175 -5.75 6.80 18.47
C ARG A 175 -5.49 8.05 19.32
N PHE A 176 -4.50 8.85 18.91
CA PHE A 176 -4.13 10.10 19.59
C PHE A 176 -4.73 11.35 18.92
N THR A 177 -5.46 11.17 17.81
CA THR A 177 -6.06 12.27 17.06
C THR A 177 -7.55 12.38 17.39
N LYS A 178 -8.02 13.62 17.60
CA LYS A 178 -9.42 13.88 17.98
C LYS A 178 -10.43 13.52 16.90
N LYS A 179 -10.06 13.70 15.64
CA LYS A 179 -10.89 13.41 14.47
C LYS A 179 -10.10 12.60 13.45
N THR A 180 -10.71 11.53 12.96
CA THR A 180 -10.11 10.66 11.96
C THR A 180 -11.08 10.44 10.81
N ALA A 181 -10.57 10.31 9.59
CA ALA A 181 -11.38 9.97 8.42
C ALA A 181 -10.59 9.13 7.44
N ILE A 182 -11.29 8.55 6.47
CA ILE A 182 -10.68 7.96 5.30
C ILE A 182 -10.72 8.96 4.13
N GLY A 183 -9.63 8.97 3.34
CA GLY A 183 -9.54 9.77 2.13
C GLY A 183 -10.38 9.21 0.98
N LEU A 184 -10.47 9.97 -0.11
CA LEU A 184 -11.33 9.63 -1.24
C LEU A 184 -10.86 8.40 -2.00
N LEU A 185 -9.53 8.19 -2.11
CA LEU A 185 -8.97 6.98 -2.72
C LEU A 185 -9.28 5.76 -1.88
N LEU A 186 -8.98 5.81 -0.59
CA LEU A 186 -9.26 4.69 0.32
C LEU A 186 -10.75 4.34 0.33
N LYS A 187 -11.63 5.34 0.35
CA LYS A 187 -13.09 5.13 0.25
C LYS A 187 -13.47 4.40 -1.04
N LYS A 188 -12.92 4.81 -2.18
CA LYS A 188 -13.14 4.17 -3.48
C LYS A 188 -12.66 2.70 -3.47
N GLU A 189 -11.46 2.45 -2.94
CA GLU A 189 -10.88 1.12 -2.88
C GLU A 189 -11.69 0.20 -1.95
N LEU A 190 -12.12 0.68 -0.79
CA LEU A 190 -12.99 -0.06 0.13
C LEU A 190 -14.33 -0.42 -0.52
N HIS A 191 -14.95 0.51 -1.26
CA HIS A 191 -16.18 0.23 -1.98
C HIS A 191 -16.00 -0.86 -3.06
N LEU A 192 -14.87 -0.86 -3.76
CA LEU A 192 -14.54 -1.93 -4.70
C LEU A 192 -14.33 -3.27 -3.99
N MET A 193 -13.68 -3.26 -2.82
CA MET A 193 -13.52 -4.47 -2.00
C MET A 193 -14.86 -5.01 -1.49
N GLU A 194 -15.79 -4.15 -1.11
CA GLU A 194 -17.15 -4.58 -0.72
C GLU A 194 -17.85 -5.34 -1.84
N LYS A 195 -17.70 -4.90 -3.10
CA LYS A 195 -18.22 -5.63 -4.28
C LYS A 195 -17.57 -7.01 -4.44
N LEU A 196 -16.27 -7.13 -4.14
CA LEU A 196 -15.58 -8.43 -4.15
C LEU A 196 -16.04 -9.33 -3.00
N LEU A 197 -16.36 -8.76 -1.86
CA LEU A 197 -16.89 -9.51 -0.72
C LEU A 197 -18.32 -9.99 -0.92
N ASN A 198 -19.12 -9.26 -1.72
CA ASN A 198 -20.51 -9.54 -2.04
C ASN A 198 -20.70 -9.48 -3.57
N PRO A 199 -20.20 -10.48 -4.30
CA PRO A 199 -20.25 -10.46 -5.77
C PRO A 199 -21.69 -10.59 -6.27
N VAL A 200 -21.98 -9.82 -7.32
CA VAL A 200 -23.22 -10.00 -8.10
C VAL A 200 -22.87 -10.87 -9.30
N PRO A 201 -23.49 -12.03 -9.49
CA PRO A 201 -23.24 -12.90 -10.65
C PRO A 201 -23.62 -12.21 -11.99
N PRO A 202 -22.87 -12.48 -13.08
CA PRO A 202 -21.68 -13.31 -13.16
C PRO A 202 -20.43 -12.64 -12.58
N ALA A 203 -19.64 -13.37 -11.78
CA ALA A 203 -18.41 -12.87 -11.18
C ALA A 203 -17.23 -13.81 -11.49
N ALA A 204 -16.14 -13.27 -12.01
CA ALA A 204 -14.95 -14.02 -12.37
C ALA A 204 -13.71 -13.50 -11.64
N ALA A 205 -12.83 -14.42 -11.24
CA ALA A 205 -11.54 -14.10 -10.64
C ALA A 205 -10.40 -14.81 -11.39
N PHE A 206 -9.33 -14.09 -11.66
CA PHE A 206 -8.12 -14.64 -12.28
C PHE A 206 -7.02 -14.71 -11.23
N LEU A 207 -6.60 -15.92 -10.90
CA LEU A 207 -5.54 -16.17 -9.93
C LEU A 207 -4.33 -16.80 -10.60
N GLY A 208 -3.15 -16.28 -10.27
CA GLY A 208 -1.89 -16.80 -10.79
C GLY A 208 -0.74 -16.51 -9.84
N GLY A 209 0.40 -17.13 -10.11
CA GLY A 209 1.62 -16.92 -9.36
C GLY A 209 2.37 -18.22 -9.08
N PHE A 210 3.46 -18.09 -8.32
CA PHE A 210 4.36 -19.19 -8.03
C PHE A 210 4.03 -19.91 -6.70
N LYS A 211 3.71 -19.11 -5.65
CA LYS A 211 3.42 -19.64 -4.31
C LYS A 211 1.92 -19.91 -4.16
N VAL A 212 1.56 -21.19 -4.24
CA VAL A 212 0.17 -21.63 -4.05
C VAL A 212 -0.29 -21.42 -2.60
N GLN A 213 0.60 -21.65 -1.64
CA GLN A 213 0.34 -21.59 -0.21
C GLN A 213 -0.30 -20.27 0.21
N ASP A 214 0.25 -19.16 -0.29
CA ASP A 214 -0.19 -17.80 0.09
C ASP A 214 -1.58 -17.46 -0.45
N LYS A 215 -2.09 -18.21 -1.44
CA LYS A 215 -3.29 -17.87 -2.20
C LYS A 215 -4.42 -18.89 -2.11
N ILE A 216 -4.15 -20.09 -1.58
CA ILE A 216 -5.14 -21.15 -1.53
C ILE A 216 -6.34 -20.79 -0.66
N GLY A 217 -6.11 -20.08 0.44
CA GLY A 217 -7.20 -19.58 1.28
C GLY A 217 -8.05 -18.49 0.60
N ALA A 218 -7.44 -17.67 -0.25
CA ALA A 218 -8.18 -16.70 -1.07
C ALA A 218 -9.00 -17.40 -2.15
N LEU A 219 -8.42 -18.39 -2.85
CA LEU A 219 -9.10 -19.22 -3.83
C LEU A 219 -10.36 -19.85 -3.23
N GLN A 220 -10.22 -20.52 -2.08
CA GLN A 220 -11.35 -21.17 -1.40
C GLN A 220 -12.47 -20.17 -1.03
N LYS A 221 -12.09 -18.98 -0.55
CA LYS A 221 -13.07 -17.94 -0.21
C LYS A 221 -13.80 -17.41 -1.44
N LEU A 222 -13.13 -17.25 -2.57
CA LEU A 222 -13.75 -16.82 -3.83
C LEU A 222 -14.73 -17.85 -4.36
N LEU A 223 -14.34 -19.12 -4.37
CA LEU A 223 -15.22 -20.22 -4.78
C LEU A 223 -16.49 -20.30 -3.91
N LYS A 224 -16.34 -20.24 -2.58
CA LYS A 224 -17.48 -20.20 -1.64
C LYS A 224 -18.40 -18.97 -1.85
N LYS A 225 -17.88 -17.87 -2.42
CA LYS A 225 -18.67 -16.69 -2.78
C LYS A 225 -19.29 -16.77 -4.18
N GLY A 226 -19.11 -17.87 -4.91
CA GLY A 226 -19.74 -18.12 -6.20
C GLY A 226 -18.98 -17.56 -7.41
N PHE A 227 -17.72 -17.15 -7.24
CA PHE A 227 -16.88 -16.75 -8.37
C PHE A 227 -16.56 -17.93 -9.29
N ASP A 228 -16.55 -17.67 -10.60
CA ASP A 228 -15.83 -18.48 -11.57
C ASP A 228 -14.35 -18.14 -11.47
N VAL A 229 -13.48 -19.11 -11.12
CA VAL A 229 -12.07 -18.85 -10.85
C VAL A 229 -11.19 -19.46 -11.92
N PHE A 230 -10.44 -18.59 -12.62
CA PHE A 230 -9.49 -18.94 -13.66
C PHE A 230 -8.09 -19.01 -13.06
N ILE A 231 -7.47 -20.20 -13.09
CA ILE A 231 -6.19 -20.47 -12.43
C ILE A 231 -5.07 -20.54 -13.46
N GLY A 232 -4.08 -19.62 -13.32
CA GLY A 232 -2.89 -19.54 -14.18
C GLY A 232 -1.58 -19.74 -13.45
N GLY A 233 -0.47 -19.65 -14.19
CA GLY A 233 0.88 -19.78 -13.65
C GLY A 233 1.14 -21.13 -12.97
N ALA A 234 2.06 -21.19 -12.01
CA ALA A 234 2.38 -22.40 -11.26
C ALA A 234 1.23 -22.88 -10.34
N MET A 235 0.28 -22.00 -10.00
CA MET A 235 -0.89 -22.38 -9.22
C MET A 235 -1.76 -23.45 -9.88
N ARG A 236 -1.75 -23.57 -11.21
CA ARG A 236 -2.50 -24.59 -11.94
C ARG A 236 -1.92 -26.00 -11.78
N ASN A 237 -0.62 -26.15 -11.48
CA ASN A 237 0.08 -27.44 -11.51
C ASN A 237 -0.57 -28.53 -10.64
N PRO A 238 -1.00 -28.25 -9.39
CA PRO A 238 -1.73 -29.26 -8.59
C PRO A 238 -3.05 -29.70 -9.23
N PHE A 239 -3.77 -28.78 -9.86
CA PHE A 239 -5.03 -29.08 -10.55
C PHE A 239 -4.78 -29.90 -11.81
N LEU A 240 -3.74 -29.61 -12.58
CA LEU A 240 -3.31 -30.44 -13.72
C LEU A 240 -2.93 -31.86 -13.26
N ARG A 241 -2.21 -31.99 -12.14
CA ARG A 241 -1.84 -33.29 -11.56
C ARG A 241 -3.08 -34.09 -11.15
N PHE A 242 -4.06 -33.43 -10.52
CA PHE A 242 -5.35 -34.10 -10.19
C PHE A 242 -6.01 -34.70 -11.43
N HIS A 243 -6.01 -33.95 -12.54
CA HIS A 243 -6.55 -34.44 -13.83
C HIS A 243 -5.60 -35.35 -14.58
N LYS A 244 -4.51 -35.83 -13.95
CA LYS A 244 -3.50 -36.74 -14.52
C LYS A 244 -2.76 -36.17 -15.74
N TYR A 245 -2.73 -34.86 -15.91
CA TYR A 245 -1.92 -34.26 -16.95
C TYR A 245 -0.43 -34.30 -16.57
N PRO A 246 0.49 -34.54 -17.53
CA PRO A 246 1.92 -34.52 -17.26
C PRO A 246 2.39 -33.09 -16.94
N ILE A 247 3.03 -32.92 -15.79
CA ILE A 247 3.55 -31.62 -15.33
C ILE A 247 5.08 -31.54 -15.36
N GLY A 248 5.76 -32.64 -15.76
CA GLY A 248 7.24 -32.69 -15.83
C GLY A 248 7.89 -32.30 -14.50
N ASN A 249 8.94 -31.50 -14.58
CA ASN A 249 9.67 -30.96 -13.41
C ASN A 249 9.03 -29.66 -12.86
N SER A 250 7.75 -29.41 -13.11
CA SER A 250 7.08 -28.20 -12.63
C SER A 250 6.95 -28.23 -11.11
N VAL A 251 7.05 -27.04 -10.51
CA VAL A 251 6.92 -26.90 -9.05
C VAL A 251 5.53 -27.29 -8.58
N LEU A 252 5.50 -28.14 -7.57
CA LEU A 252 4.29 -28.52 -6.83
C LEU A 252 4.42 -28.03 -5.38
N PRO A 253 3.36 -27.49 -4.80
CA PRO A 253 3.31 -27.26 -3.38
C PRO A 253 3.24 -28.60 -2.63
N SER A 254 3.94 -28.73 -1.51
CA SER A 254 3.78 -29.84 -0.57
C SER A 254 2.53 -29.63 0.30
N HIS A 255 1.85 -30.73 0.67
CA HIS A 255 0.78 -30.77 1.69
C HIS A 255 -0.57 -30.11 1.35
N TYR A 256 -0.91 -29.91 0.06
CA TYR A 256 -2.21 -29.31 -0.33
C TYR A 256 -3.10 -30.23 -1.20
N ASP A 257 -2.68 -31.48 -1.43
CA ASP A 257 -3.38 -32.36 -2.37
C ASP A 257 -4.82 -32.63 -1.93
N ASP A 258 -5.05 -32.98 -0.66
CA ASP A 258 -6.40 -33.27 -0.14
C ASP A 258 -7.31 -32.04 -0.23
N LEU A 259 -6.80 -30.86 0.08
CA LEU A 259 -7.55 -29.61 0.00
C LEU A 259 -7.91 -29.26 -1.46
N ILE A 260 -6.99 -29.49 -2.39
CA ILE A 260 -7.24 -29.27 -3.82
C ILE A 260 -8.25 -30.27 -4.35
N HIS A 261 -8.15 -31.55 -3.96
CA HIS A 261 -9.13 -32.56 -4.31
C HIS A 261 -10.54 -32.18 -3.84
N GLN A 262 -10.67 -31.82 -2.57
CA GLN A 262 -11.93 -31.34 -2.01
C GLN A 262 -12.49 -30.13 -2.75
N MET A 263 -11.65 -29.13 -3.05
CA MET A 263 -12.08 -27.95 -3.81
C MET A 263 -12.57 -28.29 -5.23
N ILE A 264 -11.90 -29.23 -5.90
CA ILE A 264 -12.32 -29.66 -7.25
C ILE A 264 -13.66 -30.41 -7.17
N GLU A 265 -13.85 -31.25 -6.16
CA GLU A 265 -15.10 -31.95 -5.96
C GLU A 265 -16.25 -30.99 -5.64
N ASP A 266 -16.03 -30.05 -4.71
CA ASP A 266 -17.05 -29.11 -4.24
C ASP A 266 -17.41 -28.03 -5.29
N PHE A 267 -16.46 -27.65 -6.15
CA PHE A 267 -16.56 -26.45 -7.02
C PHE A 267 -16.14 -26.73 -8.47
N ARG A 268 -16.36 -27.93 -8.96
CA ARG A 268 -15.91 -28.42 -10.29
C ARG A 268 -16.26 -27.46 -11.42
N ASP A 269 -17.48 -26.95 -11.44
CA ASP A 269 -17.99 -26.06 -12.50
C ASP A 269 -17.53 -24.60 -12.35
N LYS A 270 -16.84 -24.27 -11.26
CA LYS A 270 -16.35 -22.93 -10.93
C LYS A 270 -14.83 -22.78 -11.06
N ILE A 271 -14.11 -23.89 -11.22
CA ILE A 271 -12.66 -23.89 -11.36
C ILE A 271 -12.29 -24.10 -12.82
N HIS A 272 -11.67 -23.09 -13.40
CA HIS A 272 -11.23 -23.09 -14.79
C HIS A 272 -9.71 -23.10 -14.87
N ILE A 273 -9.15 -24.16 -15.45
CA ILE A 273 -7.72 -24.28 -15.73
C ILE A 273 -7.48 -24.24 -17.24
N PRO A 274 -6.38 -23.65 -17.74
CA PRO A 274 -6.08 -23.69 -19.16
C PRO A 274 -5.79 -25.13 -19.60
N PHE A 275 -6.42 -25.55 -20.66
CA PHE A 275 -6.22 -26.88 -21.26
C PHE A 275 -5.05 -26.89 -22.27
N ASP A 276 -4.52 -25.70 -22.63
CA ASP A 276 -3.40 -25.52 -23.54
C ASP A 276 -2.37 -24.54 -22.96
N VAL A 277 -1.08 -24.76 -23.26
CA VAL A 277 0.02 -23.96 -22.76
C VAL A 277 1.16 -23.85 -23.80
N ARG A 278 1.78 -22.68 -23.88
CA ARG A 278 3.04 -22.53 -24.59
C ARG A 278 4.19 -22.94 -23.70
N VAL A 279 5.04 -23.83 -24.19
CA VAL A 279 6.28 -24.24 -23.55
C VAL A 279 7.47 -23.69 -24.31
N GLY A 280 8.55 -23.36 -23.61
CA GLY A 280 9.78 -22.87 -24.21
C GLY A 280 10.98 -23.24 -23.35
N ARG A 281 12.18 -23.33 -23.97
CA ARG A 281 13.45 -23.42 -23.26
C ARG A 281 13.98 -22.01 -23.01
N PHE A 282 14.48 -21.76 -21.81
CA PHE A 282 15.31 -20.59 -21.54
C PHE A 282 16.71 -20.86 -22.12
N GLU A 283 17.02 -20.29 -23.27
CA GLU A 283 18.36 -20.30 -23.81
C GLU A 283 19.07 -19.00 -23.39
N GLY A 284 19.94 -19.12 -22.37
CA GLY A 284 20.86 -18.07 -21.95
C GLY A 284 20.34 -17.00 -21.01
N LYS A 285 21.27 -16.29 -20.33
CA LYS A 285 21.03 -15.20 -19.42
C LYS A 285 20.30 -14.04 -20.13
N GLY A 286 19.03 -13.91 -19.85
CA GLY A 286 18.23 -12.69 -19.87
C GLY A 286 18.50 -11.64 -20.95
N LYS A 287 18.08 -11.86 -22.19
CA LYS A 287 17.56 -10.76 -23.00
C LYS A 287 16.09 -11.04 -23.29
N LYS A 288 15.22 -10.28 -22.62
CA LYS A 288 13.81 -10.17 -23.03
C LYS A 288 13.82 -9.57 -24.44
N LYS A 289 13.34 -10.31 -25.41
CA LYS A 289 12.78 -9.74 -26.64
C LYS A 289 11.29 -9.50 -26.42
#